data_10eb0325a81e09034b27d87eee12ff74
#
_entry.id   10eb0325a81e09034b27d87eee12ff74
#
_cell.length_a   1.000
_cell.length_b   1.000
_cell.length_c   1.000
_cell.angle_alpha   90.00
_cell.angle_beta   90.00
_cell.angle_gamma   90.00
#
_symmetry.space_group_name_H-M   'P 1'
#
loop_
_entity.id
_entity.type
_entity.pdbx_description
1 polymer ?
#
loop_
_entity_poly.entity_id
_entity_poly.type
_entity_poly.pdbx_seq_one_letter_code
_entity_poly.pdbx_strand_id
1 'polypeptide(L)'
;MIEIDTIRLLRECDKGIKMGISSIDEVWAYVQNERLKSALNICKDQHNNLNIEIQKLLEKYHMEKPKSNFWITLMSKWKIKWRMLFKRNDKTIIYLMIEGCKMGIKSLNKYLQQYQAAS
;
A
#
# COMPACT_ATOMS: atom_id res chain seq x y z
N MET A 1 -23.31 3.66 -12.08
CA MET A 1 -23.00 2.66 -11.05
C MET A 1 -21.62 2.05 -11.23
N ILE A 2 -21.27 1.57 -12.43
CA ILE A 2 -19.92 1.02 -12.73
C ILE A 2 -18.83 2.04 -12.44
N GLU A 3 -19.03 3.30 -12.85
CA GLU A 3 -18.05 4.36 -12.62
C GLU A 3 -17.81 4.63 -11.12
N ILE A 4 -18.87 4.62 -10.32
CA ILE A 4 -18.75 4.86 -8.87
C ILE A 4 -17.94 3.75 -8.21
N ASP A 5 -18.20 2.50 -8.54
CA ASP A 5 -17.47 1.36 -7.99
C ASP A 5 -16.01 1.37 -8.47
N THR A 6 -15.78 1.70 -9.73
CA THR A 6 -14.42 1.84 -10.28
C THR A 6 -13.65 2.92 -9.54
N ILE A 7 -14.25 4.09 -9.30
CA ILE A 7 -13.63 5.19 -8.56
C ILE A 7 -13.29 4.76 -7.13
N ARG A 8 -14.22 4.11 -6.44
CA ARG A 8 -14.01 3.64 -5.07
C ARG A 8 -12.87 2.62 -4.99
N LEU A 9 -12.84 1.69 -5.93
CA LEU A 9 -11.76 0.70 -6.01
C LEU A 9 -10.42 1.35 -6.28
N LEU A 10 -10.35 2.29 -7.22
CA LEU A 10 -9.13 3.04 -7.54
C LEU A 10 -8.61 3.82 -6.32
N ARG A 11 -9.51 4.43 -5.56
CA ARG A 11 -9.15 5.14 -4.32
C ARG A 11 -8.55 4.20 -3.29
N GLU A 12 -9.12 3.02 -3.13
CA GLU A 12 -8.60 2.04 -2.18
C GLU A 12 -7.24 1.52 -2.63
N CYS A 13 -7.04 1.30 -3.93
CA CYS A 13 -5.75 0.95 -4.49
C CYS A 13 -4.71 2.05 -4.27
N ASP A 14 -5.06 3.31 -4.49
CA ASP A 14 -4.19 4.46 -4.26
C ASP A 14 -3.67 4.49 -2.82
N LYS A 15 -4.58 4.34 -1.87
CA LYS A 15 -4.24 4.33 -0.44
C LYS A 15 -3.31 3.16 -0.10
N GLY A 16 -3.63 1.96 -0.58
CA GLY A 16 -2.83 0.76 -0.34
C GLY A 16 -1.41 0.89 -0.91
N ILE A 17 -1.28 1.43 -2.11
CA ILE A 17 0.01 1.65 -2.75
C ILE A 17 0.85 2.67 -1.98
N LYS A 18 0.25 3.78 -1.58
CA LYS A 18 0.93 4.79 -0.76
C LYS A 18 1.39 4.23 0.57
N MET A 19 0.58 3.39 1.18
CA MET A 19 0.96 2.70 2.41
C MET A 19 2.15 1.77 2.18
N GLY A 20 2.17 1.04 1.06
CA GLY A 20 3.29 0.17 0.68
C GLY A 20 4.58 0.94 0.50
N ILE A 21 4.55 2.05 -0.22
CA ILE A 21 5.70 2.93 -0.44
C ILE A 21 6.20 3.48 0.89
N SER A 22 5.29 3.98 1.72
CA SER A 22 5.61 4.53 3.04
C SER A 22 6.26 3.50 3.94
N SER A 23 5.78 2.25 3.90
CA SER A 23 6.34 1.14 4.68
C SER A 23 7.76 0.81 4.23
N ILE A 24 8.02 0.80 2.94
CA ILE A 24 9.37 0.57 2.39
C ILE A 24 10.31 1.69 2.82
N ASP A 25 9.88 2.94 2.74
CA ASP A 25 10.69 4.08 3.16
C ASP A 25 11.02 4.01 4.66
N GLU A 26 10.05 3.58 5.47
CA GLU A 26 10.23 3.46 6.91
C GLU A 26 11.29 2.42 7.28
N VAL A 27 11.37 1.31 6.56
CA VAL A 27 12.30 0.22 6.88
C VAL A 27 13.66 0.38 6.21
N TRP A 28 13.76 1.22 5.19
CA TRP A 28 14.95 1.31 4.32
C TRP A 28 16.26 1.49 5.09
N ALA A 29 16.25 2.35 6.09
CA ALA A 29 17.45 2.65 6.88
C ALA A 29 17.96 1.47 7.71
N TYR A 30 17.11 0.47 7.95
CA TYR A 30 17.43 -0.68 8.78
C TYR A 30 17.81 -1.92 7.98
N VAL A 31 17.68 -1.88 6.66
CA VAL A 31 18.02 -3.01 5.79
C VAL A 31 19.53 -3.06 5.58
N GLN A 32 20.12 -4.21 5.84
CA GLN A 32 21.56 -4.42 5.68
C GLN A 32 21.88 -5.30 4.47
N ASN A 33 21.02 -6.26 4.16
CA ASN A 33 21.23 -7.19 3.04
C ASN A 33 20.98 -6.49 1.70
N GLU A 34 21.97 -6.53 0.80
CA GLU A 34 21.90 -5.87 -0.50
C GLU A 34 20.82 -6.46 -1.41
N ARG A 35 20.58 -7.76 -1.34
CA ARG A 35 19.52 -8.41 -2.10
C ARG A 35 18.14 -7.93 -1.65
N LEU A 36 17.97 -7.77 -0.34
CA LEU A 36 16.74 -7.26 0.23
C LEU A 36 16.52 -5.80 -0.18
N LYS A 37 17.58 -4.98 -0.14
CA LYS A 37 17.52 -3.60 -0.62
C LYS A 37 17.09 -3.54 -2.07
N SER A 38 17.69 -4.36 -2.92
CA SER A 38 17.34 -4.46 -4.34
C SER A 38 15.87 -4.83 -4.53
N ALA A 39 15.42 -5.85 -3.82
CA ALA A 39 14.03 -6.30 -3.90
C ALA A 39 13.05 -5.21 -3.46
N LEU A 40 13.36 -4.52 -2.37
CA LEU A 40 12.52 -3.43 -1.87
C LEU A 40 12.51 -2.25 -2.83
N ASN A 41 13.64 -1.94 -3.46
CA ASN A 41 13.73 -0.87 -4.44
C ASN A 41 12.87 -1.18 -5.68
N ILE A 42 12.95 -2.40 -6.18
CA ILE A 42 12.12 -2.86 -7.30
C ILE A 42 10.65 -2.77 -6.94
N CYS A 43 10.29 -3.23 -5.75
CA CYS A 43 8.91 -3.17 -5.25
C CYS A 43 8.41 -1.73 -5.15
N LYS A 44 9.24 -0.82 -4.64
CA LYS A 44 8.92 0.60 -4.55
C LYS A 44 8.70 1.22 -5.93
N ASP A 45 9.57 0.91 -6.89
CA ASP A 45 9.44 1.41 -8.26
C ASP A 45 8.14 0.92 -8.91
N GLN A 46 7.80 -0.35 -8.71
CA GLN A 46 6.54 -0.90 -9.21
C GLN A 46 5.33 -0.21 -8.59
N HIS A 47 5.38 0.06 -7.28
CA HIS A 47 4.32 0.79 -6.59
C HIS A 47 4.19 2.23 -7.10
N ASN A 48 5.32 2.91 -7.33
CA ASN A 48 5.32 4.26 -7.89
C ASN A 48 4.70 4.29 -9.29
N ASN A 49 5.03 3.32 -10.13
CA ASN A 49 4.47 3.22 -11.48
C ASN A 49 2.97 2.97 -11.45
N LEU A 50 2.51 2.07 -10.59
CA LEU A 50 1.08 1.82 -10.38
C LEU A 50 0.37 3.07 -9.86
N ASN A 51 1.00 3.81 -8.97
CA ASN A 51 0.43 5.04 -8.43
C ASN A 51 0.23 6.08 -9.53
N ILE A 52 1.20 6.24 -10.44
CA ILE A 52 1.08 7.14 -11.58
C ILE A 52 -0.12 6.75 -12.45
N GLU A 53 -0.26 5.47 -12.76
CA GLU A 53 -1.38 4.97 -13.55
C GLU A 53 -2.73 5.20 -12.87
N ILE A 54 -2.80 4.96 -11.57
CA ILE A 54 -4.01 5.18 -10.78
C ILE A 54 -4.39 6.66 -10.75
N GLN A 55 -3.41 7.56 -10.59
CA GLN A 55 -3.68 8.99 -10.61
C GLN A 55 -4.24 9.43 -11.96
N LYS A 56 -3.71 8.90 -13.07
CA LYS A 56 -4.24 9.18 -14.41
C LYS A 56 -5.68 8.72 -14.56
N LEU A 57 -6.00 7.54 -14.04
CA LEU A 57 -7.37 7.01 -14.08
C LEU A 57 -8.32 7.83 -13.22
N LEU A 58 -7.89 8.25 -12.03
CA LEU A 58 -8.69 9.10 -11.15
C LEU A 58 -8.96 10.47 -11.78
N GLU A 59 -7.97 11.06 -12.46
CA GLU A 59 -8.14 12.30 -13.22
C GLU A 59 -9.15 12.14 -14.34
N LYS A 60 -9.12 10.99 -15.04
CA LYS A 60 -10.08 10.67 -16.09
C LYS A 60 -11.53 10.70 -15.58
N TYR A 61 -11.75 10.29 -14.34
CA TYR A 61 -13.07 10.32 -13.72
C TYR A 61 -13.36 11.64 -12.97
N HIS A 62 -12.46 12.62 -13.06
CA HIS A 62 -12.60 13.97 -12.46
C HIS A 62 -12.87 13.94 -10.94
N MET A 63 -12.20 13.03 -10.24
CA MET A 63 -12.42 12.87 -8.80
C MET A 63 -11.29 13.45 -7.99
N GLU A 64 -11.65 14.18 -6.93
CA GLU A 64 -10.69 14.65 -5.95
C GLU A 64 -10.16 13.51 -5.08
N LYS A 65 -8.97 13.71 -4.51
CA LYS A 65 -8.39 12.74 -3.58
C LYS A 65 -9.30 12.56 -2.36
N PRO A 66 -9.68 11.34 -2.01
CA PRO A 66 -10.55 11.11 -0.87
C PRO A 66 -9.83 11.39 0.43
N LYS A 67 -10.56 11.95 1.38
CA LYS A 67 -10.15 12.02 2.77
C LYS A 67 -10.72 10.80 3.46
N SER A 68 -9.87 9.85 3.83
CA SER A 68 -10.30 8.68 4.58
C SER A 68 -9.46 8.51 5.82
N ASN A 69 -10.12 8.46 6.96
CA ASN A 69 -9.46 8.26 8.25
C ASN A 69 -9.06 6.80 8.48
N PHE A 70 -9.68 5.86 7.75
CA PHE A 70 -9.41 4.43 7.89
C PHE A 70 -7.95 4.09 7.62
N TRP A 71 -7.40 4.57 6.50
CA TRP A 71 -6.01 4.29 6.13
C TRP A 71 -5.00 4.98 7.05
N ILE A 72 -5.33 6.18 7.53
CA ILE A 72 -4.51 6.88 8.50
C ILE A 72 -4.45 6.05 9.80
N THR A 73 -5.59 5.53 10.27
CA THR A 73 -5.66 4.67 11.44
C THR A 73 -4.86 3.39 11.24
N LEU A 74 -4.98 2.76 10.08
CA LEU A 74 -4.25 1.53 9.75
C LEU A 74 -2.73 1.78 9.71
N MET A 75 -2.31 2.89 9.10
CA MET A 75 -0.90 3.29 9.08
C MET A 75 -0.36 3.56 10.49
N SER A 76 -1.15 4.19 11.34
CA SER A 76 -0.77 4.44 12.73
C SER A 76 -0.57 3.14 13.49
N LYS A 77 -1.48 2.18 13.33
CA LYS A 77 -1.35 0.84 13.94
C LYS A 77 -0.10 0.11 13.43
N TRP A 78 0.19 0.22 12.14
CA TRP A 78 1.36 -0.37 11.52
C TRP A 78 2.65 0.22 12.08
N LYS A 79 2.70 1.55 12.22
CA LYS A 79 3.84 2.25 12.82
C LYS A 79 4.04 1.87 14.30
N ILE A 80 2.97 1.72 15.05
CA ILE A 80 3.02 1.27 16.44
C ILE A 80 3.60 -0.15 16.52
N LYS A 81 3.11 -1.05 15.67
CA LYS A 81 3.63 -2.41 15.57
C LYS A 81 5.13 -2.42 15.29
N TRP A 82 5.59 -1.56 14.38
CA TRP A 82 6.99 -1.35 14.09
C TRP A 82 7.82 -0.96 15.31
N ARG A 83 7.33 0.05 16.04
CA ARG A 83 8.04 0.57 17.21
C ARG A 83 8.12 -0.45 18.33
N MET A 84 7.16 -1.34 18.43
CA MET A 84 7.14 -2.39 19.46
C MET A 84 8.07 -3.56 19.14
N LEU A 85 8.62 -3.63 17.95
CA LEU A 85 9.58 -4.66 17.56
C LEU A 85 10.98 -4.18 17.88
N PHE A 86 11.59 -4.77 18.91
CA PHE A 86 12.91 -4.40 19.40
C PHE A 86 14.04 -4.75 18.44
N LYS A 87 13.83 -5.71 17.54
CA LYS A 87 14.85 -6.13 16.58
C LYS A 87 14.48 -5.67 15.18
N ARG A 88 15.13 -4.59 14.73
CA ARG A 88 14.97 -4.06 13.37
C ARG A 88 16.04 -4.62 12.45
N ASN A 89 16.07 -5.95 12.35
CA ASN A 89 16.98 -6.66 11.46
C ASN A 89 16.27 -7.13 10.19
N ASP A 90 17.05 -7.61 9.22
CA ASP A 90 16.51 -8.03 7.92
C ASP A 90 15.40 -9.08 8.05
N LYS A 91 15.55 -10.04 8.96
CA LYS A 91 14.55 -11.08 9.19
C LYS A 91 13.22 -10.50 9.65
N THR A 92 13.26 -9.57 10.59
CA THR A 92 12.07 -8.88 11.09
C THR A 92 11.43 -8.03 9.99
N ILE A 93 12.25 -7.33 9.20
CA ILE A 93 11.79 -6.52 8.07
C ILE A 93 11.08 -7.39 7.04
N ILE A 94 11.69 -8.54 6.67
CA ILE A 94 11.08 -9.48 5.74
C ILE A 94 9.72 -9.96 6.27
N TYR A 95 9.64 -10.33 7.53
CA TYR A 95 8.39 -10.75 8.17
C TYR A 95 7.32 -9.67 8.05
N LEU A 96 7.66 -8.43 8.38
CA LEU A 96 6.73 -7.31 8.33
C LEU A 96 6.28 -7.01 6.90
N MET A 97 7.17 -7.11 5.93
CA MET A 97 6.82 -6.90 4.53
C MET A 97 5.86 -7.98 4.04
N ILE A 98 6.09 -9.24 4.41
CA ILE A 98 5.19 -10.35 4.08
C ILE A 98 3.81 -10.13 4.70
N GLU A 99 3.76 -9.76 5.97
CA GLU A 99 2.49 -9.47 6.65
C GLU A 99 1.75 -8.29 6.00
N GLY A 100 2.48 -7.25 5.63
CA GLY A 100 1.90 -6.10 4.92
C GLY A 100 1.34 -6.50 3.56
N CYS A 101 2.05 -7.32 2.80
CA CYS A 101 1.58 -7.84 1.52
C CYS A 101 0.31 -8.68 1.68
N LYS A 102 0.27 -9.56 2.69
CA LYS A 102 -0.92 -10.36 2.99
C LYS A 102 -2.13 -9.48 3.31
N MET A 103 -1.92 -8.44 4.12
CA MET A 103 -2.97 -7.47 4.45
C MET A 103 -3.45 -6.74 3.19
N GLY A 104 -2.54 -6.33 2.32
CA GLY A 104 -2.86 -5.66 1.08
C GLY A 104 -3.70 -6.53 0.16
N ILE A 105 -3.30 -7.78 -0.04
CA ILE A 105 -4.03 -8.74 -0.88
C ILE A 105 -5.43 -9.00 -0.31
N LYS A 106 -5.51 -9.22 1.00
CA LYS A 106 -6.79 -9.47 1.68
C LYS A 106 -7.72 -8.27 1.55
N SER A 107 -7.21 -7.06 1.73
CA SER A 107 -8.00 -5.84 1.60
C SER A 107 -8.47 -5.64 0.16
N LEU A 108 -7.60 -5.86 -0.82
CA LEU A 108 -7.95 -5.75 -2.23
C LEU A 108 -9.05 -6.73 -2.62
N ASN A 109 -8.97 -7.99 -2.18
CA ASN A 109 -10.00 -8.99 -2.42
C ASN A 109 -11.34 -8.57 -1.81
N LYS A 110 -11.31 -8.02 -0.60
CA LYS A 110 -12.50 -7.51 0.08
C LYS A 110 -13.15 -6.40 -0.74
N TYR A 111 -12.38 -5.44 -1.23
CA TYR A 111 -12.89 -4.33 -2.02
C TYR A 111 -13.36 -4.76 -3.40
N LEU A 112 -12.71 -5.72 -4.02
CA LEU A 112 -13.17 -6.30 -5.29
C LEU A 112 -14.54 -6.95 -5.13
N GLN A 113 -14.79 -7.63 -4.02
CA GLN A 113 -16.09 -8.22 -3.72
C GLN A 113 -17.14 -7.14 -3.39
N GLN A 114 -16.74 -6.11 -2.66
CA GLN A 114 -17.61 -5.00 -2.27
C GLN A 114 -18.02 -4.14 -3.47
N TYR A 115 -17.10 -3.92 -4.42
CA TYR A 115 -17.30 -3.07 -5.59
C TYR A 115 -17.34 -3.91 -6.87
N GLN A 116 -18.27 -4.85 -6.93
CA GLN A 116 -18.37 -5.83 -8.01
C GLN A 116 -18.62 -5.21 -9.38
N ALA A 117 -19.20 -4.01 -9.45
CA ALA A 117 -19.46 -3.31 -10.69
C ALA A 117 -18.24 -2.53 -11.22
N ALA A 118 -17.08 -2.58 -10.57
CA ALA A 118 -15.86 -1.92 -11.05
C ALA A 118 -15.43 -2.49 -12.41
N SER A 119 -15.05 -1.62 -13.31
CA SER A 119 -14.60 -2.01 -14.65
C SER A 119 -13.12 -2.40 -14.72
#